data_639384bca7da2441c4cde2bcebc4822e
#
_entry.id   639384bca7da2441c4cde2bcebc4822e
#
_cell.length_a   1.000
_cell.length_b   1.000
_cell.length_c   1.000
_cell.angle_alpha   90.00
_cell.angle_beta   90.00
_cell.angle_gamma   90.00
#
_symmetry.space_group_name_H-M   'P 1'
#
loop_
_entity.id
_entity.type
_entity.pdbx_description
1 polymer ?
#
loop_
_entity_poly.entity_id
_entity_poly.type
_entity_poly.pdbx_seq_one_letter_code
_entity_poly.pdbx_strand_id
1 'polypeptide(L)'
;FNPFMSVYMLALGVTDQGIGLIASLSLAVQILSQLVSGTLVDKYGRRLTLFIADLVSFSIPCLIWAFSQNMTWFVVAALINGTWRVAHAAWTCLVIEDAEEHLLVHMWSWITIFGVGSSFFTPVGGWFVQRFGLVPAMRGLLLFGFVMLTAKCAVLYVLSHETERGVQRRMETRDQSLLSLLSGYRQVVGPLLRSRRIRGALAL
;
A
#
# COMPACT_ATOMS: atom_id res chain seq x y z
N PHE A 1 -2.17 3.09 9.75
CA PHE A 1 -3.55 3.53 10.05
C PHE A 1 -3.46 4.81 10.86
N ASN A 2 -4.05 5.89 10.38
CA ASN A 2 -4.05 7.16 11.09
C ASN A 2 -4.89 6.98 12.37
N PRO A 3 -4.35 7.23 13.58
CA PRO A 3 -5.07 7.01 14.84
C PRO A 3 -6.36 7.83 14.96
N PHE A 4 -6.44 8.95 14.26
CA PHE A 4 -7.62 9.81 14.24
C PHE A 4 -8.70 9.37 13.24
N MET A 5 -8.42 8.39 12.37
CA MET A 5 -9.33 8.03 11.29
C MET A 5 -10.65 7.42 11.80
N SER A 6 -10.57 6.56 12.82
CA SER A 6 -11.77 5.96 13.43
C SER A 6 -12.64 7.03 14.10
N VAL A 7 -12.00 7.97 14.81
CA VAL A 7 -12.72 9.08 15.47
C VAL A 7 -13.35 10.01 14.44
N TYR A 8 -12.68 10.24 13.30
CA TYR A 8 -13.21 11.01 12.19
C TYR A 8 -14.44 10.34 11.55
N MET A 9 -14.40 9.01 11.35
CA MET A 9 -15.55 8.25 10.86
C MET A 9 -16.75 8.35 11.81
N LEU A 10 -16.51 8.20 13.12
CA LEU A 10 -17.56 8.36 14.16
C LEU A 10 -18.17 9.76 14.13
N ALA A 11 -17.36 10.80 14.01
CA ALA A 11 -17.84 12.19 13.93
C ALA A 11 -18.70 12.46 12.68
N LEU A 12 -18.56 11.65 11.63
CA LEU A 12 -19.38 11.71 10.41
C LEU A 12 -20.54 10.70 10.42
N GLY A 13 -20.86 10.12 11.60
CA GLY A 13 -22.04 9.27 11.80
C GLY A 13 -21.82 7.80 11.37
N VAL A 14 -20.59 7.37 11.13
CA VAL A 14 -20.30 5.94 10.92
C VAL A 14 -20.30 5.23 12.28
N THR A 15 -21.02 4.13 12.39
CA THR A 15 -21.10 3.34 13.63
C THR A 15 -19.84 2.50 13.85
N ASP A 16 -19.58 2.05 15.08
CA ASP A 16 -18.46 1.15 15.39
C ASP A 16 -18.50 -0.14 14.56
N GLN A 17 -19.71 -0.69 14.36
CA GLN A 17 -19.90 -1.84 13.47
C GLN A 17 -19.55 -1.52 12.03
N GLY A 18 -19.89 -0.32 11.55
CA GLY A 18 -19.53 0.18 10.24
C GLY A 18 -18.01 0.30 10.06
N ILE A 19 -17.29 0.77 11.08
CA ILE A 19 -15.82 0.86 11.07
C ILE A 19 -15.21 -0.55 10.99
N GLY A 20 -15.73 -1.50 11.75
CA GLY A 20 -15.31 -2.90 11.70
C GLY A 20 -15.54 -3.54 10.32
N LEU A 21 -16.69 -3.26 9.69
CA LEU A 21 -17.01 -3.73 8.35
C LEU A 21 -16.05 -3.12 7.29
N ILE A 22 -15.80 -1.81 7.35
CA ILE A 22 -14.85 -1.13 6.46
C ILE A 22 -13.46 -1.75 6.58
N ALA A 23 -12.99 -1.98 7.80
CA ALA A 23 -11.69 -2.61 8.04
C ALA A 23 -11.62 -4.04 7.47
N SER A 24 -12.67 -4.84 7.68
CA SER A 24 -12.76 -6.21 7.17
C SER A 24 -12.77 -6.27 5.64
N LEU A 25 -13.55 -5.39 4.99
CA LEU A 25 -13.59 -5.28 3.53
C LEU A 25 -12.23 -4.84 2.96
N SER A 26 -11.59 -3.86 3.59
CA SER A 26 -10.23 -3.43 3.20
C SER A 26 -9.23 -4.57 3.30
N LEU A 27 -9.29 -5.36 4.38
CA LEU A 27 -8.41 -6.52 4.57
C LEU A 27 -8.64 -7.60 3.50
N ALA A 28 -9.90 -7.88 3.14
CA ALA A 28 -10.21 -8.83 2.06
C ALA A 28 -9.60 -8.39 0.72
N VAL A 29 -9.72 -7.09 0.37
CA VAL A 29 -9.09 -6.54 -0.84
C VAL A 29 -7.57 -6.61 -0.75
N GLN A 30 -6.96 -6.37 0.43
CA GLN A 30 -5.51 -6.50 0.62
C GLN A 30 -5.03 -7.93 0.32
N ILE A 31 -5.76 -8.95 0.80
CA ILE A 31 -5.42 -10.35 0.53
C ILE A 31 -5.50 -10.64 -0.97
N LEU A 32 -6.58 -10.25 -1.63
CA LEU A 32 -6.75 -10.43 -3.08
C LEU A 32 -5.67 -9.69 -3.87
N SER A 33 -5.36 -8.45 -3.50
CA SER A 33 -4.32 -7.64 -4.13
C SER A 33 -2.94 -8.25 -3.97
N GLN A 34 -2.65 -8.85 -2.80
CA GLN A 34 -1.38 -9.53 -2.57
C GLN A 34 -1.21 -10.75 -3.50
N LEU A 35 -2.29 -11.50 -3.77
CA LEU A 35 -2.24 -12.66 -4.66
C LEU A 35 -1.89 -12.29 -6.11
N VAL A 36 -2.34 -11.12 -6.57
CA VAL A 36 -2.10 -10.65 -7.94
C VAL A 36 -0.89 -9.72 -8.08
N SER A 37 -0.33 -9.26 -6.97
CA SER A 37 0.73 -8.24 -6.95
C SER A 37 1.95 -8.64 -7.78
N GLY A 38 2.46 -9.86 -7.59
CA GLY A 38 3.64 -10.35 -8.29
C GLY A 38 3.45 -10.38 -9.81
N THR A 39 2.30 -10.88 -10.28
CA THR A 39 1.96 -10.90 -11.71
C THR A 39 1.87 -9.50 -12.32
N LEU A 40 1.32 -8.55 -11.60
CA LEU A 40 1.23 -7.16 -12.08
C LEU A 40 2.63 -6.52 -12.17
N VAL A 41 3.45 -6.72 -11.14
CA VAL A 41 4.82 -6.21 -11.08
C VAL A 41 5.69 -6.82 -12.18
N ASP A 42 5.58 -8.12 -12.44
CA ASP A 42 6.35 -8.80 -13.49
C ASP A 42 5.92 -8.37 -14.90
N LYS A 43 4.61 -8.17 -15.12
CA LYS A 43 4.07 -7.84 -16.44
C LYS A 43 4.29 -6.38 -16.83
N TYR A 44 4.08 -5.44 -15.91
CA TYR A 44 4.13 -4.00 -16.20
C TYR A 44 5.46 -3.34 -15.81
N GLY A 45 6.33 -4.05 -15.09
CA GLY A 45 7.57 -3.53 -14.53
C GLY A 45 7.37 -2.94 -13.14
N ARG A 46 8.47 -2.82 -12.40
CA ARG A 46 8.47 -2.37 -11.00
C ARG A 46 8.13 -0.89 -10.87
N ARG A 47 8.79 -0.07 -11.67
CA ARG A 47 8.68 1.41 -11.65
C ARG A 47 7.27 1.87 -11.99
N LEU A 48 6.70 1.42 -13.10
CA LEU A 48 5.36 1.85 -13.54
C LEU A 48 4.29 1.32 -12.60
N THR A 49 4.40 0.06 -12.18
CA THR A 49 3.45 -0.54 -11.24
C THR A 49 3.45 0.19 -9.91
N LEU A 50 4.64 0.54 -9.39
CA LEU A 50 4.75 1.33 -8.15
C LEU A 50 4.06 2.69 -8.30
N PHE A 51 4.33 3.42 -9.37
CA PHE A 51 3.76 4.74 -9.59
C PHE A 51 2.23 4.71 -9.62
N ILE A 52 1.66 3.83 -10.45
CA ILE A 52 0.20 3.73 -10.60
C ILE A 52 -0.44 3.19 -9.31
N ALA A 53 0.12 2.12 -8.74
CA ALA A 53 -0.45 1.51 -7.56
C ALA A 53 -0.38 2.42 -6.32
N ASP A 54 0.71 3.18 -6.14
CA ASP A 54 0.85 4.16 -5.07
C ASP A 54 -0.17 5.31 -5.22
N LEU A 55 -0.30 5.85 -6.44
CA LEU A 55 -1.26 6.91 -6.72
C LEU A 55 -2.69 6.44 -6.44
N VAL A 56 -3.05 5.27 -6.93
CA VAL A 56 -4.39 4.69 -6.77
C VAL A 56 -4.66 4.34 -5.30
N SER A 57 -3.73 3.68 -4.62
CA SER A 57 -3.99 3.14 -3.29
C SER A 57 -3.80 4.12 -2.14
N PHE A 58 -3.07 5.21 -2.34
CA PHE A 58 -2.82 6.18 -1.28
C PHE A 58 -3.34 7.59 -1.61
N SER A 59 -3.02 8.14 -2.78
CA SER A 59 -3.41 9.52 -3.11
C SER A 59 -4.92 9.64 -3.32
N ILE A 60 -5.52 8.80 -4.15
CA ILE A 60 -6.96 8.84 -4.41
C ILE A 60 -7.80 8.63 -3.14
N PRO A 61 -7.53 7.63 -2.27
CA PRO A 61 -8.26 7.49 -1.02
C PRO A 61 -8.17 8.69 -0.09
N CYS A 62 -7.00 9.35 0.01
CA CYS A 62 -6.88 10.58 0.80
C CYS A 62 -7.84 11.66 0.32
N LEU A 63 -7.97 11.83 -1.00
CA LEU A 63 -8.91 12.79 -1.58
C LEU A 63 -10.36 12.41 -1.29
N ILE A 64 -10.73 11.13 -1.48
CA ILE A 64 -12.09 10.66 -1.19
C ILE A 64 -12.42 10.83 0.29
N TRP A 65 -11.51 10.45 1.20
CA TRP A 65 -11.71 10.61 2.65
C TRP A 65 -11.85 12.08 3.08
N ALA A 66 -11.12 13.00 2.44
CA ALA A 66 -11.24 14.44 2.73
C ALA A 66 -12.63 14.98 2.44
N PHE A 67 -13.31 14.46 1.42
CA PHE A 67 -14.65 14.87 1.02
C PHE A 67 -15.75 13.91 1.50
N SER A 68 -15.42 12.90 2.29
CA SER A 68 -16.38 11.93 2.82
C SER A 68 -17.45 12.60 3.67
N GLN A 69 -18.73 12.18 3.45
CA GLN A 69 -19.90 12.67 4.16
C GLN A 69 -20.69 11.55 4.83
N ASN A 70 -20.50 10.31 4.39
CA ASN A 70 -21.22 9.15 4.89
C ASN A 70 -20.38 7.86 4.75
N MET A 71 -20.91 6.76 5.27
CA MET A 71 -20.24 5.45 5.28
C MET A 71 -19.83 4.97 3.88
N THR A 72 -20.62 5.23 2.85
CA THR A 72 -20.35 4.76 1.47
C THR A 72 -19.02 5.30 0.94
N TRP A 73 -18.72 6.57 1.17
CA TRP A 73 -17.44 7.18 0.78
C TRP A 73 -16.26 6.49 1.47
N PHE A 74 -16.41 6.18 2.77
CA PHE A 74 -15.38 5.48 3.51
C PHE A 74 -15.16 4.06 2.99
N VAL A 75 -16.24 3.33 2.66
CA VAL A 75 -16.15 1.99 2.05
C VAL A 75 -15.40 2.06 0.73
N VAL A 76 -15.82 2.95 -0.20
CA VAL A 76 -15.18 3.09 -1.52
C VAL A 76 -13.69 3.40 -1.36
N ALA A 77 -13.33 4.37 -0.54
CA ALA A 77 -11.94 4.73 -0.32
C ALA A 77 -11.14 3.60 0.33
N ALA A 78 -11.73 2.85 1.27
CA ALA A 78 -11.07 1.71 1.92
C ALA A 78 -10.85 0.53 0.96
N LEU A 79 -11.78 0.27 0.05
CA LEU A 79 -11.60 -0.75 -1.01
C LEU A 79 -10.45 -0.37 -1.94
N ILE A 80 -10.40 0.89 -2.40
CA ILE A 80 -9.30 1.39 -3.23
C ILE A 80 -7.98 1.34 -2.46
N ASN A 81 -7.95 1.82 -1.21
CA ASN A 81 -6.76 1.75 -0.36
C ASN A 81 -6.29 0.31 -0.14
N GLY A 82 -7.19 -0.67 -0.06
CA GLY A 82 -6.85 -2.09 0.08
C GLY A 82 -5.91 -2.62 -1.01
N THR A 83 -5.81 -1.96 -2.17
CA THR A 83 -4.89 -2.34 -3.26
C THR A 83 -3.42 -2.00 -3.00
N TRP A 84 -3.08 -1.34 -1.89
CA TRP A 84 -1.72 -0.90 -1.56
C TRP A 84 -0.67 -2.03 -1.53
N ARG A 85 -1.12 -3.28 -1.39
CA ARG A 85 -0.23 -4.45 -1.44
C ARG A 85 0.50 -4.58 -2.78
N VAL A 86 -0.10 -4.13 -3.87
CA VAL A 86 0.54 -4.08 -5.19
C VAL A 86 1.69 -3.07 -5.20
N ALA A 87 1.45 -1.87 -4.65
CA ALA A 87 2.49 -0.85 -4.50
C ALA A 87 3.65 -1.34 -3.63
N HIS A 88 3.32 -1.99 -2.51
CA HIS A 88 4.33 -2.55 -1.59
C HIS A 88 5.20 -3.61 -2.27
N ALA A 89 4.62 -4.52 -3.04
CA ALA A 89 5.37 -5.53 -3.79
C ALA A 89 6.32 -4.87 -4.80
N ALA A 90 5.84 -3.92 -5.60
CA ALA A 90 6.65 -3.20 -6.58
C ALA A 90 7.79 -2.42 -5.92
N TRP A 91 7.51 -1.73 -4.79
CA TRP A 91 8.50 -0.99 -4.01
C TRP A 91 9.58 -1.93 -3.44
N THR A 92 9.17 -3.06 -2.88
CA THR A 92 10.09 -4.05 -2.33
C THR A 92 11.05 -4.59 -3.41
N CYS A 93 10.52 -4.91 -4.60
CA CYS A 93 11.36 -5.33 -5.71
C CYS A 93 12.35 -4.24 -6.14
N LEU A 94 11.91 -2.98 -6.29
CA LEU A 94 12.79 -1.86 -6.62
C LEU A 94 13.92 -1.65 -5.62
N VAL A 95 13.65 -1.86 -4.33
CA VAL A 95 14.64 -1.67 -3.27
C VAL A 95 15.64 -2.83 -3.21
N ILE A 96 15.18 -4.07 -3.47
CA ILE A 96 16.01 -5.27 -3.23
C ILE A 96 16.77 -5.70 -4.48
N GLU A 97 16.18 -5.58 -5.68
CA GLU A 97 16.73 -6.23 -6.88
C GLU A 97 18.08 -5.65 -7.32
N ASP A 98 18.28 -4.33 -7.18
CA ASP A 98 19.50 -3.65 -7.62
C ASP A 98 20.39 -3.20 -6.43
N ALA A 99 20.00 -3.52 -5.18
CA ALA A 99 20.78 -3.17 -4.01
C ALA A 99 21.84 -4.23 -3.72
N GLU A 100 23.04 -3.77 -3.38
CA GLU A 100 24.11 -4.65 -2.89
C GLU A 100 23.72 -5.26 -1.52
N GLU A 101 23.97 -6.55 -1.33
CA GLU A 101 23.53 -7.29 -0.14
C GLU A 101 23.95 -6.63 1.19
N HIS A 102 25.17 -6.07 1.23
CA HIS A 102 25.68 -5.44 2.45
C HIS A 102 24.96 -4.11 2.80
N LEU A 103 24.31 -3.45 1.84
CA LEU A 103 23.56 -2.22 2.05
C LEU A 103 22.12 -2.47 2.49
N LEU A 104 21.56 -3.65 2.21
CA LEU A 104 20.15 -3.96 2.51
C LEU A 104 19.84 -3.79 4.01
N VAL A 105 20.72 -4.26 4.90
CA VAL A 105 20.53 -4.13 6.35
C VAL A 105 20.49 -2.65 6.77
N HIS A 106 21.38 -1.83 6.22
CA HIS A 106 21.41 -0.39 6.50
C HIS A 106 20.16 0.32 5.96
N MET A 107 19.74 -0.03 4.75
CA MET A 107 18.53 0.55 4.15
C MET A 107 17.28 0.23 4.98
N TRP A 108 17.09 -1.03 5.38
CA TRP A 108 15.97 -1.43 6.23
C TRP A 108 16.01 -0.76 7.61
N SER A 109 17.21 -0.59 8.18
CA SER A 109 17.40 0.15 9.44
C SER A 109 16.94 1.61 9.30
N TRP A 110 17.36 2.30 8.24
CA TRP A 110 16.93 3.68 7.97
C TRP A 110 15.42 3.79 7.73
N ILE A 111 14.84 2.89 6.95
CA ILE A 111 13.39 2.85 6.70
C ILE A 111 12.64 2.71 8.03
N THR A 112 13.12 1.82 8.90
CA THR A 112 12.51 1.60 10.23
C THR A 112 12.65 2.83 11.11
N ILE A 113 13.84 3.44 11.17
CA ILE A 113 14.10 4.66 11.96
C ILE A 113 13.18 5.79 11.51
N PHE A 114 13.08 6.06 10.21
CA PHE A 114 12.18 7.09 9.67
C PHE A 114 10.70 6.75 9.90
N GLY A 115 10.34 5.46 9.77
CA GLY A 115 8.98 4.98 10.06
C GLY A 115 8.57 5.24 11.51
N VAL A 116 9.41 4.86 12.47
CA VAL A 116 9.19 5.14 13.90
C VAL A 116 9.26 6.65 14.18
N GLY A 117 10.25 7.33 13.59
CA GLY A 117 10.42 8.78 13.72
C GLY A 117 9.19 9.58 13.28
N SER A 118 8.47 9.11 12.27
CA SER A 118 7.24 9.75 11.81
C SER A 118 6.14 9.79 12.89
N SER A 119 6.16 8.86 13.84
CA SER A 119 5.18 8.80 14.94
C SER A 119 5.31 9.99 15.90
N PHE A 120 6.50 10.61 16.01
CA PHE A 120 6.71 11.80 16.81
C PHE A 120 5.95 13.02 16.28
N PHE A 121 5.50 13.01 15.03
CA PHE A 121 4.65 14.06 14.46
C PHE A 121 3.15 13.88 14.77
N THR A 122 2.74 12.77 15.37
CA THR A 122 1.33 12.53 15.75
C THR A 122 0.76 13.63 16.67
N PRO A 123 1.48 14.15 17.68
CA PRO A 123 1.00 15.27 18.51
C PRO A 123 0.69 16.55 17.72
N VAL A 124 1.40 16.79 16.62
CA VAL A 124 1.13 17.94 15.74
C VAL A 124 -0.27 17.81 15.13
N GLY A 125 -0.64 16.60 14.68
CA GLY A 125 -2.02 16.32 14.23
C GLY A 125 -3.05 16.56 15.33
N GLY A 126 -2.76 16.14 16.57
CA GLY A 126 -3.59 16.39 17.74
C GLY A 126 -3.78 17.89 18.03
N TRP A 127 -2.72 18.69 17.91
CA TRP A 127 -2.78 20.14 18.05
C TRP A 127 -3.70 20.78 16.99
N PHE A 128 -3.61 20.35 15.72
CA PHE A 128 -4.53 20.82 14.68
C PHE A 128 -5.99 20.49 15.01
N VAL A 129 -6.25 19.28 15.50
CA VAL A 129 -7.60 18.85 15.90
C VAL A 129 -8.14 19.71 17.06
N GLN A 130 -7.31 20.02 18.06
CA GLN A 130 -7.70 20.88 19.17
C GLN A 130 -7.98 22.34 18.71
N ARG A 131 -7.20 22.85 17.76
CA ARG A 131 -7.31 24.24 17.32
C ARG A 131 -8.48 24.48 16.36
N PHE A 132 -8.74 23.57 15.44
CA PHE A 132 -9.68 23.75 14.34
C PHE A 132 -10.92 22.86 14.42
N GLY A 133 -10.98 21.96 15.39
CA GLY A 133 -11.98 20.92 15.48
C GLY A 133 -11.62 19.70 14.63
N LEU A 134 -12.23 18.55 14.98
CA LEU A 134 -11.85 17.24 14.40
C LEU A 134 -12.07 17.17 12.89
N VAL A 135 -13.27 17.50 12.43
CA VAL A 135 -13.63 17.31 11.01
C VAL A 135 -12.84 18.24 10.07
N PRO A 136 -12.76 19.56 10.32
CA PRO A 136 -11.96 20.46 9.48
C PRO A 136 -10.47 20.12 9.49
N ALA A 137 -9.91 19.81 10.69
CA ALA A 137 -8.51 19.43 10.82
C ALA A 137 -8.20 18.15 10.03
N MET A 138 -9.04 17.11 10.13
CA MET A 138 -8.86 15.86 9.40
C MET A 138 -8.95 16.06 7.89
N ARG A 139 -9.89 16.85 7.41
CA ARG A 139 -9.99 17.19 5.98
C ARG A 139 -8.75 17.91 5.49
N GLY A 140 -8.25 18.89 6.24
CA GLY A 140 -7.00 19.60 5.92
C GLY A 140 -5.79 18.67 5.88
N LEU A 141 -5.64 17.79 6.88
CA LEU A 141 -4.55 16.81 6.95
C LEU A 141 -4.63 15.78 5.80
N LEU A 142 -5.82 15.34 5.42
CA LEU A 142 -6.02 14.42 4.30
C LEU A 142 -5.70 15.08 2.95
N LEU A 143 -6.09 16.34 2.74
CA LEU A 143 -5.71 17.11 1.55
C LEU A 143 -4.21 17.36 1.49
N PHE A 144 -3.57 17.72 2.61
CA PHE A 144 -2.12 17.80 2.69
C PHE A 144 -1.46 16.46 2.38
N GLY A 145 -1.99 15.36 2.94
CA GLY A 145 -1.56 14.00 2.63
C GLY A 145 -1.68 13.67 1.15
N PHE A 146 -2.79 14.01 0.51
CA PHE A 146 -2.97 13.85 -0.93
C PHE A 146 -1.86 14.55 -1.74
N VAL A 147 -1.57 15.80 -1.44
CA VAL A 147 -0.52 16.57 -2.12
C VAL A 147 0.85 15.94 -1.91
N MET A 148 1.20 15.61 -0.67
CA MET A 148 2.50 15.03 -0.32
C MET A 148 2.69 13.64 -0.94
N LEU A 149 1.67 12.78 -0.90
CA LEU A 149 1.74 11.44 -1.48
C LEU A 149 1.82 11.48 -2.99
N THR A 150 1.08 12.39 -3.63
CA THR A 150 1.16 12.58 -5.09
C THR A 150 2.53 13.12 -5.50
N ALA A 151 3.07 14.09 -4.77
CA ALA A 151 4.42 14.61 -4.98
C ALA A 151 5.48 13.50 -4.79
N LYS A 152 5.35 12.69 -3.73
CA LYS A 152 6.21 11.51 -3.50
C LYS A 152 6.18 10.56 -4.70
N CYS A 153 4.98 10.23 -5.22
CA CYS A 153 4.84 9.34 -6.38
C CYS A 153 5.55 9.93 -7.62
N ALA A 154 5.36 11.22 -7.89
CA ALA A 154 6.01 11.90 -9.01
C ALA A 154 7.54 11.90 -8.88
N VAL A 155 8.06 12.26 -7.70
CA VAL A 155 9.51 12.28 -7.42
C VAL A 155 10.10 10.88 -7.55
N LEU A 156 9.48 9.86 -6.96
CA LEU A 156 9.94 8.49 -7.08
C LEU A 156 9.93 8.02 -8.54
N TYR A 157 8.89 8.35 -9.30
CA TYR A 157 8.82 7.98 -10.71
C TYR A 157 9.91 8.63 -11.54
N VAL A 158 10.24 9.89 -11.27
CA VAL A 158 11.29 10.61 -12.01
C VAL A 158 12.70 10.12 -11.64
N LEU A 159 12.94 9.88 -10.35
CA LEU A 159 14.27 9.52 -9.84
C LEU A 159 14.57 8.02 -9.91
N SER A 160 13.55 7.14 -9.92
CA SER A 160 13.78 5.69 -10.03
C SER A 160 13.99 5.25 -11.47
N HIS A 161 14.74 4.18 -11.64
CA HIS A 161 14.89 3.47 -12.91
C HIS A 161 14.27 2.08 -12.79
N GLU A 162 13.94 1.48 -13.93
CA GLU A 162 13.47 0.09 -13.92
C GLU A 162 14.65 -0.82 -13.63
N THR A 163 14.46 -1.85 -12.80
CA THR A 163 15.51 -2.79 -12.46
C THR A 163 15.86 -3.67 -13.67
N GLU A 164 17.10 -4.17 -13.75
CA GLU A 164 17.51 -5.09 -14.82
C GLU A 164 16.61 -6.33 -14.86
N ARG A 165 16.32 -6.88 -13.67
CA ARG A 165 15.41 -8.01 -13.52
C ARG A 165 13.98 -7.65 -13.93
N GLY A 166 13.55 -6.40 -13.68
CA GLY A 166 12.26 -5.87 -14.12
C GLY A 166 12.12 -5.85 -15.64
N VAL A 167 13.14 -5.38 -16.34
CA VAL A 167 13.18 -5.37 -17.80
C VAL A 167 13.12 -6.80 -18.35
N GLN A 168 13.92 -7.72 -17.80
CA GLN A 168 13.93 -9.12 -18.22
C GLN A 168 12.56 -9.78 -18.02
N ARG A 169 11.97 -9.66 -16.83
CA ARG A 169 10.65 -10.25 -16.53
C ARG A 169 9.54 -9.69 -17.40
N ARG A 170 9.56 -8.39 -17.66
CA ARG A 170 8.60 -7.76 -18.57
C ARG A 170 8.70 -8.30 -19.97
N MET A 171 9.91 -8.60 -20.48
CA MET A 171 10.09 -9.25 -21.80
C MET A 171 9.55 -10.67 -21.80
N GLU A 172 9.85 -11.47 -20.77
CA GLU A 172 9.40 -12.87 -20.64
C GLU A 172 7.87 -12.99 -20.53
N THR A 173 7.21 -12.02 -19.92
CA THR A 173 5.76 -12.05 -19.64
C THR A 173 4.93 -11.26 -20.64
N ARG A 174 5.55 -10.59 -21.61
CA ARG A 174 4.90 -9.69 -22.57
C ARG A 174 3.69 -10.32 -23.27
N ASP A 175 3.87 -11.51 -23.79
CA ASP A 175 2.87 -12.21 -24.60
C ASP A 175 1.94 -13.11 -23.76
N GLN A 176 2.15 -13.16 -22.45
CA GLN A 176 1.34 -13.97 -21.56
C GLN A 176 0.14 -13.18 -21.01
N SER A 177 -1.02 -13.84 -20.91
CA SER A 177 -2.18 -13.22 -20.26
C SER A 177 -1.99 -13.18 -18.74
N LEU A 178 -2.63 -12.21 -18.04
CA LEU A 178 -2.59 -12.16 -16.56
C LEU A 178 -3.14 -13.46 -15.93
N LEU A 179 -4.15 -14.06 -16.56
CA LEU A 179 -4.75 -15.31 -16.07
C LEU A 179 -3.79 -16.50 -16.21
N SER A 180 -3.00 -16.57 -17.30
CA SER A 180 -2.00 -17.62 -17.48
C SER A 180 -0.86 -17.49 -16.46
N LEU A 181 -0.43 -16.27 -16.17
CA LEU A 181 0.57 -15.99 -15.13
C LEU A 181 0.07 -16.37 -13.73
N LEU A 182 -1.18 -16.05 -13.40
CA LEU A 182 -1.80 -16.45 -12.13
C LEU A 182 -1.93 -17.97 -12.00
N SER A 183 -2.25 -18.68 -13.08
CA SER A 183 -2.33 -20.16 -13.05
C SER A 183 -0.97 -20.81 -12.80
N GLY A 184 0.13 -20.20 -13.25
CA GLY A 184 1.50 -20.64 -12.98
C GLY A 184 1.86 -20.65 -11.49
N TYR A 185 1.33 -19.73 -10.70
CA TYR A 185 1.54 -19.72 -9.24
C TYR A 185 1.00 -20.96 -8.53
N ARG A 186 -0.08 -21.56 -9.05
CA ARG A 186 -0.65 -22.79 -8.48
C ARG A 186 0.35 -23.95 -8.52
N GLN A 187 1.21 -23.99 -9.53
CA GLN A 187 2.24 -25.03 -9.67
C GLN A 187 3.38 -24.84 -8.66
N VAL A 188 3.62 -23.61 -8.22
CA VAL A 188 4.68 -23.29 -7.22
C VAL A 188 4.16 -23.44 -5.79
N VAL A 189 2.91 -23.04 -5.54
CA VAL A 189 2.30 -23.11 -4.20
C VAL A 189 2.12 -24.55 -3.71
N GLY A 190 1.79 -25.48 -4.60
CA GLY A 190 1.61 -26.90 -4.26
C GLY A 190 2.85 -27.53 -3.60
N PRO A 191 4.03 -27.49 -4.22
CA PRO A 191 5.28 -27.98 -3.65
C PRO A 191 5.69 -27.21 -2.36
N LEU A 192 5.47 -25.89 -2.30
CA LEU A 192 5.79 -25.09 -1.14
C LEU A 192 5.00 -25.53 0.11
N LEU A 193 3.68 -25.72 -0.03
CA LEU A 193 2.82 -26.20 1.05
C LEU A 193 3.11 -27.65 1.48
N ARG A 194 3.70 -28.47 0.60
CA ARG A 194 4.15 -29.82 0.93
C ARG A 194 5.46 -29.87 1.69
N SER A 195 6.29 -28.83 1.64
CA SER A 195 7.55 -28.76 2.34
C SER A 195 7.35 -28.73 3.85
N ARG A 196 7.91 -29.71 4.58
CA ARG A 196 7.85 -29.77 6.05
C ARG A 196 8.51 -28.54 6.72
N ARG A 197 9.57 -28.00 6.11
CA ARG A 197 10.30 -26.82 6.63
C ARG A 197 9.41 -25.57 6.59
N ILE A 198 8.68 -25.37 5.50
CA ILE A 198 7.82 -24.20 5.33
C ILE A 198 6.58 -24.30 6.22
N ARG A 199 6.00 -25.50 6.36
CA ARG A 199 4.87 -25.72 7.30
C ARG A 199 5.29 -25.47 8.75
N GLY A 200 6.50 -25.85 9.15
CA GLY A 200 7.03 -25.54 10.48
C GLY A 200 7.22 -24.04 10.72
N ALA A 201 7.68 -23.30 9.71
CA ALA A 201 7.86 -21.85 9.79
C ALA A 201 6.53 -21.05 9.76
N LEU A 202 5.46 -21.63 9.18
CA LEU A 202 4.13 -21.02 9.16
C LEU A 202 3.29 -21.34 10.41
N ALA A 203 3.72 -22.30 11.23
CA ALA A 203 3.05 -22.72 12.47
C ALA A 203 3.60 -22.02 13.73
N LEU A 204 4.65 -21.20 13.59
CA LEU A 204 5.25 -20.32 14.62
C LEU A 204 4.72 -18.89 14.48
#